data_6c52721b632d6e9545e99352e7e33a33
#
_entry.id   6c52721b632d6e9545e99352e7e33a33
#
_cell.length_a   1.000
_cell.length_b   1.000
_cell.length_c   1.000
_cell.angle_alpha   90.00
_cell.angle_beta   90.00
_cell.angle_gamma   90.00
#
_symmetry.space_group_name_H-M   'P 1'
#
loop_
_entity.id
_entity.type
_entity.pdbx_description
1 polymer ?
#
loop_
_entity_poly.entity_id
_entity_poly.type
_entity_poly.pdbx_seq_one_letter_code
_entity_poly.pdbx_strand_id
1 'polypeptide(L)'
;MCKIGSPLLSFLLCSLCTPLQEIINNNNKQNEILPSDLRSNDKQQVRLRKEFEKYPQLYYSGGRRDSTRVRNKEVFDPYLVAQTLLAFHGDCVTAYNSKKLIWDEDKEYTNIFSDQLTAEHIIFVYSLGRAIDEFKINLKNKKEQRTDIEDDELNFLSKRGSKMLLISAVSTCMESLLGKKILDSWRLVFKDNKNFDKLVEEWKAILDVLMPWHSTLEPAIVSGLKSKEATQNAAKQLRATLTSFSSMYAQQLKPFSDSINTDM
;
A
#
# COMPACT_ATOMS: atom_id res chain seq x y z
N MET A 1 -11.22 74.54 3.47
CA MET A 1 -11.45 73.11 3.76
C MET A 1 -10.13 72.39 3.66
N CYS A 2 -9.45 72.22 4.81
CA CYS A 2 -8.15 71.57 4.89
C CYS A 2 -8.35 70.05 4.99
N LYS A 3 -7.83 69.30 4.04
CA LYS A 3 -7.60 67.84 4.18
C LYS A 3 -6.22 67.66 4.78
N ILE A 4 -6.15 67.42 6.07
CA ILE A 4 -4.93 66.95 6.74
C ILE A 4 -5.02 65.41 6.76
N GLY A 5 -4.47 64.79 5.76
CA GLY A 5 -4.17 63.35 5.79
C GLY A 5 -2.73 63.19 6.28
N SER A 6 -2.58 62.80 7.55
CA SER A 6 -1.28 62.62 8.17
C SER A 6 -0.55 61.43 7.51
N PRO A 7 0.65 61.65 6.91
CA PRO A 7 1.43 60.58 6.28
C PRO A 7 1.92 59.51 7.28
N LEU A 8 1.87 59.78 8.57
CA LEU A 8 2.24 58.84 9.64
C LEU A 8 1.24 57.69 9.82
N LEU A 9 -0.06 57.92 9.55
CA LEU A 9 -1.07 56.85 9.62
C LEU A 9 -0.96 55.82 8.51
N SER A 10 -0.56 56.27 7.31
CA SER A 10 -0.36 55.34 6.18
C SER A 10 0.90 54.48 6.37
N PHE A 11 1.95 55.02 7.01
CA PHE A 11 3.18 54.24 7.31
C PHE A 11 2.94 53.21 8.42
N LEU A 12 2.16 53.54 9.46
CA LEU A 12 1.82 52.60 10.53
C LEU A 12 0.90 51.48 10.05
N LEU A 13 -0.03 51.74 9.16
CA LEU A 13 -0.87 50.71 8.54
C LEU A 13 -0.06 49.77 7.61
N CYS A 14 0.93 50.30 6.88
CA CYS A 14 1.75 49.47 6.00
C CYS A 14 2.73 48.59 6.78
N SER A 15 3.28 49.06 7.92
CA SER A 15 4.20 48.26 8.74
C SER A 15 3.53 47.16 9.57
N LEU A 16 2.21 47.27 9.80
CA LEU A 16 1.40 46.25 10.49
C LEU A 16 0.80 45.21 9.51
N CYS A 17 0.61 45.60 8.24
CA CYS A 17 0.08 44.68 7.21
C CYS A 17 1.05 43.56 6.85
N THR A 18 2.38 43.84 6.84
CA THR A 18 3.39 42.81 6.49
C THR A 18 3.45 41.67 7.51
N PRO A 19 3.52 41.90 8.83
CA PRO A 19 3.49 40.82 9.80
C PRO A 19 2.16 40.05 9.80
N LEU A 20 1.03 40.73 9.60
CA LEU A 20 -0.28 40.08 9.53
C LEU A 20 -0.41 39.19 8.29
N GLN A 21 0.09 39.63 7.16
CA GLN A 21 0.11 38.86 5.93
C GLN A 21 1.06 37.64 6.03
N GLU A 22 2.19 37.81 6.70
CA GLU A 22 3.09 36.68 7.00
C GLU A 22 2.47 35.67 7.96
N ILE A 23 1.76 36.11 9.00
CA ILE A 23 1.01 35.25 9.91
C ILE A 23 -0.11 34.51 9.16
N ILE A 24 -0.89 35.20 8.32
CA ILE A 24 -1.94 34.61 7.49
C ILE A 24 -1.34 33.61 6.50
N ASN A 25 -0.23 33.96 5.83
CA ASN A 25 0.45 33.07 4.89
C ASN A 25 1.07 31.86 5.58
N ASN A 26 1.57 32.01 6.81
CA ASN A 26 2.12 30.91 7.58
C ASN A 26 1.01 30.00 8.16
N ASN A 27 -0.12 30.56 8.56
CA ASN A 27 -1.30 29.79 8.97
C ASN A 27 -1.92 29.03 7.78
N ASN A 28 -1.96 29.64 6.59
CA ASN A 28 -2.42 28.97 5.36
C ASN A 28 -1.43 27.93 4.81
N LYS A 29 -0.17 27.95 5.26
CA LYS A 29 0.86 26.93 4.99
C LYS A 29 0.92 25.84 6.05
N GLN A 30 0.09 25.92 7.10
CA GLN A 30 -0.03 24.79 8.02
C GLN A 30 -0.51 23.58 7.21
N ASN A 31 0.27 22.52 7.25
CA ASN A 31 -0.10 21.27 6.59
C ASN A 31 -1.49 20.85 7.09
N GLU A 32 -2.39 20.57 6.16
CA GLU A 32 -3.69 19.98 6.47
C GLU A 32 -3.48 18.79 7.42
N ILE A 33 -4.12 18.79 8.59
CA ILE A 33 -4.08 17.66 9.51
C ILE A 33 -4.87 16.53 8.84
N LEU A 34 -4.19 15.44 8.55
CA LEU A 34 -4.85 14.27 7.98
C LEU A 34 -5.40 13.36 9.08
N PRO A 35 -6.44 12.56 8.80
CA PRO A 35 -6.95 11.57 9.73
C PRO A 35 -5.88 10.64 10.31
N SER A 36 -4.89 10.25 9.51
CA SER A 36 -3.78 9.44 9.98
C SER A 36 -2.89 10.15 11.02
N ASP A 37 -2.74 11.50 10.91
CA ASP A 37 -1.98 12.28 11.90
C ASP A 37 -2.68 12.25 13.26
N LEU A 38 -4.03 12.31 13.28
CA LEU A 38 -4.84 12.21 14.50
C LEU A 38 -4.71 10.86 15.19
N ARG A 39 -4.61 9.77 14.40
CA ARG A 39 -4.43 8.40 14.90
C ARG A 39 -2.99 8.08 15.31
N SER A 40 -2.03 8.94 15.00
CA SER A 40 -0.59 8.64 15.18
C SER A 40 -0.19 8.29 16.62
N ASN A 41 -0.95 8.75 17.61
CA ASN A 41 -0.71 8.48 19.03
C ASN A 41 -1.62 7.38 19.60
N ASP A 42 -2.45 6.74 18.77
CA ASP A 42 -3.27 5.61 19.22
C ASP A 42 -2.38 4.45 19.69
N LYS A 43 -2.90 3.67 20.65
CA LYS A 43 -2.21 2.52 21.25
C LYS A 43 -1.60 1.60 20.19
N GLN A 44 -2.33 1.33 19.10
CA GLN A 44 -1.88 0.44 18.05
C GLN A 44 -0.72 1.03 17.26
N GLN A 45 -0.77 2.31 16.91
CA GLN A 45 0.29 2.98 16.19
C GLN A 45 1.58 3.10 17.03
N VAL A 46 1.43 3.37 18.33
CA VAL A 46 2.56 3.39 19.29
C VAL A 46 3.19 2.00 19.38
N ARG A 47 2.39 0.94 19.53
CA ARG A 47 2.87 -0.45 19.58
C ARG A 47 3.61 -0.84 18.31
N LEU A 48 3.02 -0.59 17.15
CA LEU A 48 3.64 -0.93 15.86
C LEU A 48 4.96 -0.19 15.63
N ARG A 49 5.04 1.11 15.96
CA ARG A 49 6.33 1.83 15.88
C ARG A 49 7.41 1.16 16.73
N LYS A 50 7.07 0.76 17.97
CA LYS A 50 8.00 0.05 18.85
C LYS A 50 8.43 -1.31 18.28
N GLU A 51 7.52 -2.03 17.64
CA GLU A 51 7.85 -3.29 16.94
C GLU A 51 8.80 -3.06 15.76
N PHE A 52 8.62 -1.95 15.00
CA PHE A 52 9.51 -1.57 13.90
C PHE A 52 10.92 -1.21 14.35
N GLU A 53 11.17 -0.89 15.63
CA GLU A 53 12.53 -0.67 16.16
C GLU A 53 13.44 -1.89 15.98
N LYS A 54 12.86 -3.10 15.84
CA LYS A 54 13.61 -4.32 15.53
C LYS A 54 14.18 -4.34 14.09
N TYR A 55 13.72 -3.42 13.24
CA TYR A 55 14.06 -3.32 11.81
C TYR A 55 14.65 -1.93 11.51
N PRO A 56 15.88 -1.62 11.97
CA PRO A 56 16.44 -0.27 11.92
C PRO A 56 16.60 0.30 10.50
N GLN A 57 16.63 -0.58 9.48
CA GLN A 57 16.67 -0.19 8.07
C GLN A 57 15.29 0.24 7.54
N LEU A 58 14.19 -0.05 8.26
CA LEU A 58 12.83 0.29 7.84
C LEU A 58 12.27 1.40 8.73
N TYR A 59 11.47 2.28 8.13
CA TYR A 59 10.85 3.37 8.88
C TYR A 59 9.33 3.36 8.73
N TYR A 60 8.64 3.26 9.87
CA TYR A 60 7.21 3.38 9.99
C TYR A 60 6.83 4.50 10.97
N SER A 61 6.15 5.53 10.48
CA SER A 61 5.80 6.72 11.27
C SER A 61 4.60 6.52 12.21
N GLY A 62 3.86 5.44 12.05
CA GLY A 62 2.65 5.19 12.85
C GLY A 62 1.51 6.15 12.53
N GLY A 63 1.25 6.42 11.28
CA GLY A 63 0.21 7.34 10.83
C GLY A 63 0.68 8.77 10.60
N ARG A 64 1.68 9.26 11.35
CA ARG A 64 2.20 10.62 11.22
C ARG A 64 2.97 10.79 9.90
N ARG A 65 2.66 11.87 9.18
CA ARG A 65 3.46 12.26 8.02
C ARG A 65 4.80 12.84 8.50
N ASP A 66 5.88 12.30 7.98
CA ASP A 66 7.22 12.85 8.17
C ASP A 66 7.68 13.49 6.85
N SER A 67 7.48 14.81 6.74
CA SER A 67 7.88 15.58 5.55
C SER A 67 9.41 15.76 5.44
N THR A 68 10.16 15.42 6.48
CA THR A 68 11.62 15.55 6.48
C THR A 68 12.33 14.37 5.85
N ARG A 69 11.63 13.21 5.74
CA ARG A 69 12.22 12.02 5.14
C ARG A 69 11.99 11.96 3.64
N VAL A 70 13.04 11.68 2.92
CA VAL A 70 12.97 11.38 1.50
C VAL A 70 12.17 10.09 1.31
N ARG A 71 11.15 10.13 0.43
CA ARG A 71 10.36 8.95 0.08
C ARG A 71 11.25 7.94 -0.65
N ASN A 72 11.49 6.82 -0.02
CA ASN A 72 12.20 5.68 -0.60
C ASN A 72 11.44 4.38 -0.28
N LYS A 73 11.95 3.24 -0.71
CA LYS A 73 11.32 1.93 -0.50
C LYS A 73 11.27 1.47 0.95
N GLU A 74 12.15 1.99 1.79
CA GLU A 74 12.28 1.66 3.20
C GLU A 74 11.39 2.53 4.10
N VAL A 75 10.77 3.58 3.55
CA VAL A 75 9.83 4.45 4.25
C VAL A 75 8.41 3.98 3.96
N PHE A 76 7.75 3.48 4.99
CA PHE A 76 6.39 2.95 4.93
C PHE A 76 5.39 4.10 5.04
N ASP A 77 4.81 4.49 3.91
CA ASP A 77 3.75 5.50 3.86
C ASP A 77 2.49 4.94 4.56
N PRO A 78 1.95 5.62 5.59
CA PRO A 78 0.84 5.11 6.38
C PRO A 78 -0.41 4.79 5.55
N TYR A 79 -0.73 5.65 4.57
CA TYR A 79 -1.88 5.41 3.69
C TYR A 79 -1.67 4.19 2.80
N LEU A 80 -0.47 4.04 2.25
CA LEU A 80 -0.16 2.89 1.41
C LEU A 80 -0.12 1.59 2.23
N VAL A 81 0.41 1.63 3.47
CA VAL A 81 0.35 0.50 4.41
C VAL A 81 -1.10 0.08 4.64
N ALA A 82 -1.96 1.03 5.02
CA ALA A 82 -3.38 0.73 5.28
C ALA A 82 -4.10 0.19 4.03
N GLN A 83 -3.83 0.77 2.85
CA GLN A 83 -4.40 0.31 1.58
C GLN A 83 -3.95 -1.11 1.21
N THR A 84 -2.65 -1.41 1.33
CA THR A 84 -2.13 -2.75 1.00
C THR A 84 -2.65 -3.81 1.95
N LEU A 85 -2.73 -3.51 3.25
CA LEU A 85 -3.34 -4.41 4.24
C LEU A 85 -4.82 -4.66 3.94
N LEU A 86 -5.61 -3.61 3.73
CA LEU A 86 -7.04 -3.76 3.43
C LEU A 86 -7.27 -4.55 2.14
N ALA A 87 -6.48 -4.31 1.10
CA ALA A 87 -6.54 -5.07 -0.15
C ALA A 87 -6.17 -6.53 0.05
N PHE A 88 -5.12 -6.83 0.82
CA PHE A 88 -4.67 -8.18 1.13
C PHE A 88 -5.72 -8.95 1.93
N HIS A 89 -6.41 -8.31 2.85
CA HIS A 89 -7.50 -8.89 3.65
C HIS A 89 -8.88 -8.84 3.00
N GLY A 90 -8.93 -8.63 1.68
CA GLY A 90 -10.12 -8.92 0.85
C GLY A 90 -10.97 -7.72 0.47
N ASP A 91 -10.61 -6.48 0.82
CA ASP A 91 -11.36 -5.28 0.41
C ASP A 91 -10.51 -4.32 -0.44
N CYS A 92 -10.13 -4.76 -1.62
CA CYS A 92 -9.37 -3.94 -2.57
C CYS A 92 -10.19 -2.75 -3.11
N VAL A 93 -11.51 -2.82 -3.09
CA VAL A 93 -12.40 -1.74 -3.57
C VAL A 93 -12.33 -0.53 -2.62
N THR A 94 -12.52 -0.73 -1.32
CA THR A 94 -12.37 0.33 -0.32
C THR A 94 -10.92 0.80 -0.24
N ALA A 95 -9.95 -0.10 -0.29
CA ALA A 95 -8.52 0.22 -0.31
C ALA A 95 -8.16 1.21 -1.42
N TYR A 96 -8.75 1.04 -2.61
CA TYR A 96 -8.48 1.92 -3.74
C TYR A 96 -9.28 3.22 -3.70
N ASN A 97 -10.61 3.14 -3.46
CA ASN A 97 -11.51 4.28 -3.63
C ASN A 97 -11.63 5.17 -2.39
N SER A 98 -11.40 4.63 -1.20
CA SER A 98 -11.74 5.27 0.08
C SER A 98 -10.58 5.25 1.08
N LYS A 99 -9.36 5.51 0.60
CA LYS A 99 -8.15 5.44 1.42
C LYS A 99 -8.18 6.30 2.71
N LYS A 100 -8.90 7.44 2.69
CA LYS A 100 -9.06 8.28 3.88
C LYS A 100 -9.98 7.61 4.90
N LEU A 101 -11.02 6.91 4.45
CA LEU A 101 -12.03 6.26 5.30
C LEU A 101 -11.39 5.27 6.29
N ILE A 102 -10.30 4.58 5.88
CA ILE A 102 -9.59 3.63 6.75
C ILE A 102 -9.05 4.31 8.02
N TRP A 103 -8.76 5.61 7.93
CA TRP A 103 -8.22 6.39 9.05
C TRP A 103 -9.28 7.20 9.78
N ASP A 104 -10.37 7.60 9.10
CA ASP A 104 -11.46 8.40 9.64
C ASP A 104 -12.45 7.55 10.44
N GLU A 105 -12.86 6.40 9.90
CA GLU A 105 -13.88 5.55 10.48
C GLU A 105 -13.29 4.58 11.50
N ASP A 106 -13.77 4.63 12.75
CA ASP A 106 -13.29 3.77 13.84
C ASP A 106 -13.35 2.28 13.49
N LYS A 107 -14.44 1.87 12.84
CA LYS A 107 -14.65 0.47 12.43
C LYS A 107 -13.60 0.02 11.42
N GLU A 108 -13.36 0.82 10.38
CA GLU A 108 -12.40 0.46 9.33
C GLU A 108 -10.96 0.49 9.88
N TYR A 109 -10.66 1.48 10.72
CA TYR A 109 -9.37 1.58 11.38
C TYR A 109 -9.09 0.38 12.30
N THR A 110 -10.02 0.01 13.18
CA THR A 110 -9.83 -1.10 14.13
C THR A 110 -9.80 -2.47 13.45
N ASN A 111 -10.50 -2.62 12.31
CA ASN A 111 -10.41 -3.84 11.51
C ASN A 111 -9.01 -4.08 10.95
N ILE A 112 -8.30 -3.01 10.55
CA ILE A 112 -6.95 -3.12 9.99
C ILE A 112 -5.89 -3.07 11.08
N PHE A 113 -5.96 -2.07 11.97
CA PHE A 113 -4.96 -1.87 13.03
C PHE A 113 -5.42 -2.54 14.33
N SER A 114 -5.70 -3.85 14.25
CA SER A 114 -6.10 -4.67 15.40
C SER A 114 -4.90 -5.06 16.29
N ASP A 115 -5.17 -5.65 17.46
CA ASP A 115 -4.15 -6.19 18.33
C ASP A 115 -3.37 -7.39 17.70
N GLN A 116 -3.92 -8.02 16.66
CA GLN A 116 -3.28 -9.12 15.93
C GLN A 116 -2.25 -8.65 14.89
N LEU A 117 -2.38 -7.41 14.39
CA LEU A 117 -1.45 -6.89 13.39
C LEU A 117 -0.06 -6.70 13.99
N THR A 118 0.97 -7.25 13.35
CA THR A 118 2.37 -7.12 13.73
C THR A 118 3.16 -6.32 12.69
N ALA A 119 4.33 -5.80 13.09
CA ALA A 119 5.25 -5.15 12.15
C ALA A 119 5.71 -6.12 11.06
N GLU A 120 5.95 -7.39 11.41
CA GLU A 120 6.33 -8.44 10.46
C GLU A 120 5.27 -8.64 9.38
N HIS A 121 3.99 -8.66 9.77
CA HIS A 121 2.90 -8.80 8.80
C HIS A 121 2.76 -7.56 7.91
N ILE A 122 2.96 -6.35 8.46
CA ILE A 122 3.01 -5.13 7.66
C ILE A 122 4.14 -5.22 6.62
N ILE A 123 5.35 -5.64 7.04
CA ILE A 123 6.51 -5.81 6.16
C ILE A 123 6.19 -6.81 5.05
N PHE A 124 5.58 -7.95 5.39
CA PHE A 124 5.17 -8.99 4.46
C PHE A 124 4.23 -8.45 3.38
N VAL A 125 3.13 -7.81 3.77
CA VAL A 125 2.13 -7.29 2.81
C VAL A 125 2.65 -6.07 2.03
N TYR A 126 3.39 -5.18 2.68
CA TYR A 126 3.94 -3.99 2.03
C TYR A 126 5.00 -4.34 0.99
N SER A 127 5.83 -5.36 1.24
CA SER A 127 6.83 -5.85 0.27
C SER A 127 6.17 -6.42 -0.99
N LEU A 128 5.00 -7.08 -0.91
CA LEU A 128 4.22 -7.45 -2.08
C LEU A 128 3.81 -6.21 -2.91
N GLY A 129 3.31 -5.17 -2.24
CA GLY A 129 2.96 -3.93 -2.92
C GLY A 129 4.14 -3.29 -3.64
N ARG A 130 5.35 -3.38 -3.07
CA ARG A 130 6.61 -2.91 -3.69
C ARG A 130 7.04 -3.79 -4.85
N ALA A 131 6.92 -5.11 -4.71
CA ALA A 131 7.23 -6.04 -5.79
C ALA A 131 6.37 -5.79 -7.04
N ILE A 132 5.09 -5.49 -6.87
CA ILE A 132 4.21 -5.11 -7.99
C ILE A 132 4.67 -3.80 -8.65
N ASP A 133 5.08 -2.79 -7.86
CA ASP A 133 5.61 -1.54 -8.40
C ASP A 133 6.91 -1.78 -9.18
N GLU A 134 7.83 -2.60 -8.66
CA GLU A 134 9.08 -2.95 -9.33
C GLU A 134 8.85 -3.78 -10.59
N PHE A 135 7.93 -4.74 -10.56
CA PHE A 135 7.54 -5.51 -11.74
C PHE A 135 7.07 -4.58 -12.87
N LYS A 136 6.19 -3.64 -12.54
CA LYS A 136 5.73 -2.62 -13.49
C LYS A 136 6.86 -1.73 -14.02
N ILE A 137 7.79 -1.31 -13.17
CA ILE A 137 8.95 -0.49 -13.57
C ILE A 137 9.86 -1.30 -14.51
N ASN A 138 10.10 -2.57 -14.19
CA ASN A 138 10.93 -3.45 -15.03
C ASN A 138 10.33 -3.63 -16.43
N LEU A 139 9.02 -3.85 -16.53
CA LEU A 139 8.33 -3.90 -17.83
C LEU A 139 8.48 -2.57 -18.59
N LYS A 140 8.30 -1.42 -17.92
CA LYS A 140 8.49 -0.12 -18.55
C LYS A 140 9.89 0.10 -19.08
N ASN A 141 10.90 -0.35 -18.35
CA ASN A 141 12.31 -0.17 -18.70
C ASN A 141 12.75 -0.99 -19.92
N LYS A 142 12.07 -2.11 -20.22
CA LYS A 142 12.32 -2.94 -21.42
C LYS A 142 12.01 -2.21 -22.73
N LYS A 143 11.16 -1.16 -22.70
CA LYS A 143 10.76 -0.34 -23.87
C LYS A 143 10.34 -1.23 -25.07
N GLU A 144 11.02 -1.07 -26.21
CA GLU A 144 10.76 -1.79 -27.45
C GLU A 144 11.15 -3.27 -27.42
N GLN A 145 11.80 -3.72 -26.36
CA GLN A 145 12.19 -5.14 -26.18
C GLN A 145 11.10 -5.98 -25.50
N ARG A 146 9.95 -5.37 -25.17
CA ARG A 146 8.82 -6.14 -24.61
C ARG A 146 8.20 -7.04 -25.65
N THR A 147 7.78 -8.21 -25.19
CA THR A 147 6.90 -9.09 -25.96
C THR A 147 5.45 -8.58 -25.89
N ASP A 148 4.58 -9.06 -26.77
CA ASP A 148 3.14 -8.73 -26.75
C ASP A 148 2.51 -9.07 -25.40
N ILE A 149 2.89 -10.17 -24.77
CA ILE A 149 2.43 -10.58 -23.43
C ILE A 149 2.85 -9.54 -22.39
N GLU A 150 4.11 -9.08 -22.41
CA GLU A 150 4.61 -8.08 -21.47
C GLU A 150 3.96 -6.71 -21.68
N ASP A 151 3.56 -6.37 -22.90
CA ASP A 151 2.78 -5.16 -23.18
C ASP A 151 1.35 -5.27 -22.61
N ASP A 152 0.71 -6.41 -22.71
CA ASP A 152 -0.59 -6.67 -22.10
C ASP A 152 -0.52 -6.62 -20.57
N GLU A 153 0.51 -7.22 -19.96
CA GLU A 153 0.77 -7.14 -18.52
C GLU A 153 0.99 -5.69 -18.06
N LEU A 154 1.79 -4.91 -18.80
CA LEU A 154 2.02 -3.50 -18.50
C LEU A 154 0.74 -2.67 -18.64
N ASN A 155 -0.08 -2.96 -19.67
CA ASN A 155 -1.38 -2.33 -19.87
C ASN A 155 -2.31 -2.62 -18.68
N PHE A 156 -2.39 -3.87 -18.23
CA PHE A 156 -3.14 -4.25 -17.03
C PHE A 156 -2.65 -3.48 -15.80
N LEU A 157 -1.35 -3.52 -15.50
CA LEU A 157 -0.76 -2.84 -14.34
C LEU A 157 -0.86 -1.31 -14.41
N SER A 158 -1.16 -0.74 -15.57
CA SER A 158 -1.36 0.70 -15.76
C SER A 158 -2.81 1.13 -15.54
N LYS A 159 -3.76 0.19 -15.51
CA LYS A 159 -5.15 0.48 -15.20
C LYS A 159 -5.31 0.91 -13.73
N ARG A 160 -6.25 1.83 -13.48
CA ARG A 160 -6.53 2.32 -12.13
C ARG A 160 -7.07 1.20 -11.25
N GLY A 161 -6.47 1.01 -10.07
CA GLY A 161 -6.88 -0.02 -9.12
C GLY A 161 -6.24 -1.40 -9.33
N SER A 162 -5.52 -1.63 -10.45
CA SER A 162 -4.89 -2.93 -10.75
C SER A 162 -4.00 -3.44 -9.62
N LYS A 163 -3.20 -2.55 -9.01
CA LYS A 163 -2.32 -2.91 -7.89
C LYS A 163 -3.12 -3.47 -6.70
N MET A 164 -4.19 -2.80 -6.28
CA MET A 164 -5.00 -3.27 -5.13
C MET A 164 -5.74 -4.57 -5.47
N LEU A 165 -6.23 -4.70 -6.71
CA LEU A 165 -6.86 -5.93 -7.18
C LEU A 165 -5.86 -7.08 -7.20
N LEU A 166 -4.63 -6.86 -7.68
CA LEU A 166 -3.60 -7.89 -7.74
C LEU A 166 -3.16 -8.33 -6.33
N ILE A 167 -3.01 -7.41 -5.37
CA ILE A 167 -2.73 -7.73 -3.97
C ILE A 167 -3.84 -8.65 -3.40
N SER A 168 -5.11 -8.33 -3.64
CA SER A 168 -6.24 -9.15 -3.21
C SER A 168 -6.29 -10.51 -3.91
N ALA A 169 -5.94 -10.56 -5.19
CA ALA A 169 -5.87 -11.81 -5.95
C ALA A 169 -4.74 -12.71 -5.42
N VAL A 170 -3.55 -12.16 -5.14
CA VAL A 170 -2.44 -12.91 -4.52
C VAL A 170 -2.90 -13.51 -3.21
N SER A 171 -3.50 -12.72 -2.31
CA SER A 171 -4.00 -13.22 -1.01
C SER A 171 -5.00 -14.36 -1.18
N THR A 172 -5.98 -14.20 -2.09
CA THR A 172 -7.00 -15.23 -2.37
C THR A 172 -6.39 -16.53 -2.92
N CYS A 173 -5.28 -16.43 -3.65
CA CYS A 173 -4.60 -17.58 -4.28
C CYS A 173 -3.52 -18.21 -3.39
N MET A 174 -3.17 -17.61 -2.24
CA MET A 174 -2.02 -18.03 -1.42
C MET A 174 -2.03 -19.53 -1.08
N GLU A 175 -3.17 -20.09 -0.65
CA GLU A 175 -3.24 -21.52 -0.34
C GLU A 175 -2.95 -22.41 -1.55
N SER A 176 -3.47 -22.04 -2.74
CA SER A 176 -3.22 -22.77 -3.99
C SER A 176 -1.78 -22.62 -4.43
N LEU A 177 -1.18 -21.42 -4.27
CA LEU A 177 0.20 -21.12 -4.63
C LEU A 177 1.19 -21.83 -3.71
N LEU A 178 0.92 -21.91 -2.42
CA LEU A 178 1.79 -22.54 -1.43
C LEU A 178 1.58 -24.07 -1.36
N GLY A 179 0.47 -24.59 -1.89
CA GLY A 179 0.09 -26.00 -1.77
C GLY A 179 -0.23 -26.41 -0.32
N LYS A 180 -0.54 -25.45 0.56
CA LYS A 180 -0.84 -25.71 1.96
C LYS A 180 -1.92 -24.75 2.48
N LYS A 181 -2.68 -25.22 3.48
CA LYS A 181 -3.70 -24.43 4.15
C LYS A 181 -3.07 -23.32 5.01
N ILE A 182 -3.71 -22.16 5.01
CA ILE A 182 -3.36 -21.02 5.88
C ILE A 182 -4.41 -20.95 6.99
N LEU A 183 -3.96 -21.06 8.24
CA LEU A 183 -4.87 -21.04 9.40
C LEU A 183 -5.34 -19.61 9.72
N ASP A 184 -4.43 -18.65 9.65
CA ASP A 184 -4.71 -17.25 9.90
C ASP A 184 -3.88 -16.34 8.96
N SER A 185 -4.55 -15.65 8.07
CA SER A 185 -3.88 -14.77 7.10
C SER A 185 -3.19 -13.56 7.74
N TRP A 186 -3.57 -13.15 8.98
CA TRP A 186 -2.94 -12.06 9.73
C TRP A 186 -1.57 -12.45 10.31
N ARG A 187 -1.26 -13.74 10.33
CA ARG A 187 0.00 -14.27 10.83
C ARG A 187 1.00 -14.66 9.75
N LEU A 188 0.66 -14.40 8.48
CA LEU A 188 1.59 -14.61 7.39
C LEU A 188 2.76 -13.64 7.48
N VAL A 189 3.97 -14.19 7.60
CA VAL A 189 5.23 -13.43 7.71
C VAL A 189 6.35 -14.18 6.99
N PHE A 190 7.38 -13.46 6.57
CA PHE A 190 8.63 -14.10 6.18
C PHE A 190 9.40 -14.59 7.41
N LYS A 191 10.10 -15.72 7.29
CA LYS A 191 10.97 -16.26 8.34
C LYS A 191 12.18 -15.36 8.63
N ASP A 192 12.66 -14.63 7.62
CA ASP A 192 13.76 -13.68 7.74
C ASP A 192 13.37 -12.32 7.15
N ASN A 193 13.26 -11.31 8.00
CA ASN A 193 12.86 -9.93 7.63
C ASN A 193 14.06 -8.94 7.62
N LYS A 194 15.31 -9.43 7.59
CA LYS A 194 16.49 -8.56 7.73
C LYS A 194 16.81 -7.75 6.49
N ASN A 195 16.42 -8.22 5.31
CA ASN A 195 16.72 -7.56 4.04
C ASN A 195 15.44 -7.33 3.24
N PHE A 196 14.96 -6.08 3.22
CA PHE A 196 13.71 -5.73 2.55
C PHE A 196 13.75 -5.97 1.04
N ASP A 197 14.88 -5.72 0.38
CA ASP A 197 15.03 -5.98 -1.06
C ASP A 197 14.88 -7.46 -1.38
N LYS A 198 15.42 -8.33 -0.50
CA LYS A 198 15.24 -9.78 -0.64
C LYS A 198 13.76 -10.16 -0.50
N LEU A 199 13.02 -9.54 0.42
CA LEU A 199 11.58 -9.81 0.57
C LEU A 199 10.79 -9.40 -0.67
N VAL A 200 11.13 -8.26 -1.26
CA VAL A 200 10.53 -7.80 -2.53
C VAL A 200 10.85 -8.79 -3.66
N GLU A 201 12.09 -9.30 -3.72
CA GLU A 201 12.51 -10.29 -4.72
C GLU A 201 11.76 -11.62 -4.57
N GLU A 202 11.55 -12.10 -3.32
CA GLU A 202 10.79 -13.34 -3.06
C GLU A 202 9.39 -13.31 -3.71
N TRP A 203 8.73 -12.14 -3.72
CA TRP A 203 7.41 -11.99 -4.34
C TRP A 203 7.41 -12.11 -5.86
N LYS A 204 8.56 -11.96 -6.53
CA LYS A 204 8.63 -12.09 -8.01
C LYS A 204 8.19 -13.46 -8.47
N ALA A 205 8.58 -14.52 -7.76
CA ALA A 205 8.15 -15.87 -8.11
C ALA A 205 6.61 -16.02 -8.16
N ILE A 206 5.91 -15.35 -7.26
CA ILE A 206 4.44 -15.31 -7.24
C ILE A 206 3.89 -14.49 -8.41
N LEU A 207 4.49 -13.33 -8.68
CA LEU A 207 4.05 -12.45 -9.77
C LEU A 207 4.28 -13.11 -11.12
N ASP A 208 5.40 -13.80 -11.33
CA ASP A 208 5.72 -14.55 -12.57
C ASP A 208 4.70 -15.66 -12.85
N VAL A 209 4.12 -16.26 -11.81
CA VAL A 209 3.05 -17.25 -11.93
C VAL A 209 1.69 -16.62 -12.19
N LEU A 210 1.40 -15.47 -11.57
CA LEU A 210 0.08 -14.84 -11.62
C LEU A 210 -0.11 -13.94 -12.85
N MET A 211 0.91 -13.20 -13.24
CA MET A 211 0.79 -12.19 -14.29
C MET A 211 0.33 -12.74 -15.64
N PRO A 212 0.74 -13.93 -16.09
CA PRO A 212 0.19 -14.53 -17.31
C PRO A 212 -1.35 -14.73 -17.30
N TRP A 213 -1.96 -14.73 -16.12
CA TRP A 213 -3.41 -14.89 -15.93
C TRP A 213 -4.15 -13.58 -15.65
N HIS A 214 -3.49 -12.42 -15.82
CA HIS A 214 -4.07 -11.10 -15.52
C HIS A 214 -5.40 -10.83 -16.22
N SER A 215 -5.60 -11.39 -17.42
CA SER A 215 -6.85 -11.27 -18.17
C SER A 215 -8.08 -11.75 -17.39
N THR A 216 -7.92 -12.72 -16.47
CA THR A 216 -8.99 -13.17 -15.57
C THR A 216 -9.43 -12.06 -14.59
N LEU A 217 -8.52 -11.13 -14.26
CA LEU A 217 -8.80 -10.01 -13.34
C LEU A 217 -9.34 -8.77 -14.05
N GLU A 218 -9.15 -8.66 -15.37
CA GLU A 218 -9.55 -7.46 -16.14
C GLU A 218 -11.02 -7.08 -16.01
N PRO A 219 -12.00 -8.02 -16.05
CA PRO A 219 -13.42 -7.68 -15.92
C PRO A 219 -13.72 -6.89 -14.64
N ALA A 220 -12.95 -7.12 -13.56
CA ALA A 220 -13.15 -6.43 -12.29
C ALA A 220 -12.72 -4.96 -12.30
N ILE A 221 -11.87 -4.54 -13.25
CA ILE A 221 -11.34 -3.16 -13.34
C ILE A 221 -11.81 -2.37 -14.57
N VAL A 222 -12.55 -2.96 -15.47
CA VAL A 222 -13.09 -2.28 -16.68
C VAL A 222 -13.87 -1.02 -16.30
N SER A 223 -14.66 -1.07 -15.22
CA SER A 223 -15.45 0.05 -14.70
C SER A 223 -14.75 0.82 -13.56
N GLY A 224 -13.45 0.55 -13.30
CA GLY A 224 -12.64 1.25 -12.30
C GLY A 224 -12.76 0.70 -10.89
N LEU A 225 -12.64 -0.59 -10.69
CA LEU A 225 -12.60 -1.26 -9.37
C LEU A 225 -13.72 -0.81 -8.41
N LYS A 226 -14.99 -0.89 -8.85
CA LYS A 226 -16.15 -0.40 -8.08
C LYS A 226 -16.95 -1.50 -7.38
N SER A 227 -16.92 -2.72 -7.90
CA SER A 227 -17.74 -3.84 -7.42
C SER A 227 -16.92 -4.83 -6.60
N LYS A 228 -17.24 -4.97 -5.31
CA LYS A 228 -16.67 -6.01 -4.43
C LYS A 228 -16.96 -7.42 -4.95
N GLU A 229 -18.18 -7.64 -5.45
CA GLU A 229 -18.57 -8.93 -6.01
C GLU A 229 -17.77 -9.29 -7.26
N ALA A 230 -17.59 -8.35 -8.20
CA ALA A 230 -16.80 -8.57 -9.41
C ALA A 230 -15.33 -8.89 -9.06
N THR A 231 -14.74 -8.19 -8.09
CA THR A 231 -13.36 -8.45 -7.64
C THR A 231 -13.21 -9.81 -6.99
N GLN A 232 -14.16 -10.20 -6.13
CA GLN A 232 -14.15 -11.50 -5.48
C GLN A 232 -14.35 -12.65 -6.49
N ASN A 233 -15.25 -12.48 -7.46
CA ASN A 233 -15.48 -13.48 -8.49
C ASN A 233 -14.26 -13.67 -9.39
N ALA A 234 -13.62 -12.58 -9.83
CA ALA A 234 -12.39 -12.64 -10.60
C ALA A 234 -11.25 -13.34 -9.83
N ALA A 235 -11.04 -13.00 -8.55
CA ALA A 235 -10.04 -13.63 -7.71
C ALA A 235 -10.33 -15.13 -7.46
N LYS A 236 -11.60 -15.52 -7.26
CA LYS A 236 -12.01 -16.93 -7.12
C LYS A 236 -11.77 -17.71 -8.42
N GLN A 237 -12.08 -17.13 -9.56
CA GLN A 237 -11.84 -17.74 -10.86
C GLN A 237 -10.35 -17.96 -11.10
N LEU A 238 -9.53 -16.96 -10.82
CA LEU A 238 -8.07 -17.07 -10.87
C LEU A 238 -7.56 -18.17 -9.94
N ARG A 239 -8.04 -18.23 -8.69
CA ARG A 239 -7.70 -19.29 -7.73
C ARG A 239 -8.05 -20.68 -8.28
N ALA A 240 -9.24 -20.85 -8.86
CA ALA A 240 -9.65 -22.14 -9.45
C ALA A 240 -8.71 -22.58 -10.58
N THR A 241 -8.35 -21.64 -11.46
CA THR A 241 -7.36 -21.87 -12.54
C THR A 241 -6.03 -22.31 -11.97
N LEU A 242 -5.46 -21.56 -11.03
CA LEU A 242 -4.16 -21.88 -10.44
C LEU A 242 -4.16 -23.19 -9.66
N THR A 243 -5.28 -23.55 -9.00
CA THR A 243 -5.39 -24.85 -8.33
C THR A 243 -5.28 -26.01 -9.33
N SER A 244 -5.83 -25.85 -10.53
CA SER A 244 -5.72 -26.86 -11.60
C SER A 244 -4.28 -27.04 -12.13
N PHE A 245 -3.45 -26.01 -11.98
CA PHE A 245 -2.03 -26.01 -12.40
C PHE A 245 -1.05 -26.06 -11.23
N SER A 246 -1.51 -26.30 -10.00
CA SER A 246 -0.67 -26.22 -8.78
C SER A 246 0.56 -27.13 -8.82
N SER A 247 0.44 -28.34 -9.39
CA SER A 247 1.57 -29.25 -9.54
C SER A 247 2.67 -28.72 -10.48
N MET A 248 2.29 -27.96 -11.50
CA MET A 248 3.23 -27.36 -12.45
C MET A 248 4.06 -26.26 -11.78
N TYR A 249 3.46 -25.47 -10.90
CA TYR A 249 4.13 -24.35 -10.24
C TYR A 249 4.81 -24.75 -8.93
N ALA A 250 4.52 -25.94 -8.38
CA ALA A 250 5.00 -26.36 -7.06
C ALA A 250 6.53 -26.25 -6.90
N GLN A 251 7.29 -26.67 -7.92
CA GLN A 251 8.75 -26.61 -7.89
C GLN A 251 9.26 -25.16 -7.96
N GLN A 252 8.66 -24.33 -8.82
CA GLN A 252 9.01 -22.92 -8.97
C GLN A 252 8.74 -22.13 -7.70
N LEU A 253 7.61 -22.41 -7.01
CA LEU A 253 7.15 -21.68 -5.83
C LEU A 253 7.70 -22.25 -4.52
N LYS A 254 8.42 -23.38 -4.56
CA LYS A 254 8.99 -23.99 -3.36
C LYS A 254 9.88 -23.03 -2.54
N PRO A 255 10.84 -22.30 -3.14
CA PRO A 255 11.66 -21.36 -2.38
C PRO A 255 10.82 -20.31 -1.65
N PHE A 256 9.81 -19.74 -2.31
CA PHE A 256 8.88 -18.80 -1.71
C PHE A 256 8.06 -19.44 -0.56
N SER A 257 7.53 -20.65 -0.79
CA SER A 257 6.79 -21.39 0.23
C SER A 257 7.66 -21.71 1.46
N ASP A 258 8.92 -22.00 1.25
CA ASP A 258 9.88 -22.29 2.32
C ASP A 258 10.32 -21.04 3.09
N SER A 259 10.24 -19.84 2.47
CA SER A 259 10.58 -18.57 3.09
C SER A 259 9.48 -18.00 4.00
N ILE A 260 8.25 -18.51 3.89
CA ILE A 260 7.09 -18.05 4.66
C ILE A 260 6.83 -18.91 5.88
N ASN A 261 6.47 -18.26 6.99
CA ASN A 261 5.88 -18.90 8.14
C ASN A 261 4.34 -18.84 8.03
N THR A 262 3.70 -20.03 8.10
CA THR A 262 2.24 -20.18 8.02
C THR A 262 1.65 -20.80 9.30
N ASP A 263 2.51 -21.17 10.25
CA ASP A 263 2.14 -22.05 11.36
C ASP A 263 2.11 -21.32 12.73
N MET A 264 2.15 -19.98 12.74
CA MET A 264 2.08 -19.17 13.95
C MET A 264 0.67 -18.75 14.32
#